data_25f5a8713c01944453518e98f2091bce
#
_entry.id   25f5a8713c01944453518e98f2091bce
#
_cell.length_a   1.000
_cell.length_b   1.000
_cell.length_c   1.000
_cell.angle_alpha   90.00
_cell.angle_beta   90.00
_cell.angle_gamma   90.00
#
_symmetry.space_group_name_H-M   'P 1'
#
loop_
_entity.id
_entity.type
_entity.pdbx_description
1 polymer ?
#
loop_
_entity_poly.entity_id
_entity_poly.type
_entity_poly.pdbx_seq_one_letter_code
_entity_poly.pdbx_strand_id
1 'polypeptide(L)' 'MPETRTIAVGSQNPVKANAIRSAFEQMFPSWQLEVETVAAPSGVADQPMSDEETLTGARNRLAATRKAKPNADYWAGIE' A
#
# COMPACT_ATOMS: atom_id res chain seq x y z
N MET A 1 21.49 7.37 13.60
CA MET A 1 20.96 6.09 13.15
C MET A 1 19.77 6.35 12.24
N PRO A 2 19.62 5.62 11.14
CA PRO A 2 18.45 5.78 10.28
C PRO A 2 17.18 5.34 11.00
N GLU A 3 16.10 6.06 10.78
CA GLU A 3 14.81 5.65 11.30
C GLU A 3 14.24 4.50 10.45
N THR A 4 13.72 3.49 11.13
CA THR A 4 13.03 2.39 10.45
C THR A 4 11.54 2.70 10.41
N ARG A 5 10.95 2.62 9.21
CA ARG A 5 9.53 2.83 8.99
C ARG A 5 8.93 1.64 8.26
N THR A 6 7.80 1.18 8.72
CA THR A 6 7.09 0.06 8.12
C THR A 6 5.94 0.58 7.26
N ILE A 7 5.89 0.11 6.01
CA ILE A 7 4.85 0.46 5.06
C ILE A 7 4.08 -0.80 4.72
N ALA A 8 2.80 -0.83 5.02
CA ALA A 8 1.93 -1.94 4.64
C ALA A 8 1.24 -1.61 3.32
N VAL A 9 1.40 -2.47 2.33
CA VAL A 9 0.84 -2.29 0.99
C VAL A 9 -0.26 -3.31 0.76
N GLY A 10 -1.46 -2.82 0.43
CA GLY A 10 -2.62 -3.66 0.16
C GLY A 10 -2.59 -4.30 -1.22
N SER A 11 -1.50 -4.95 -1.55
CA SER A 11 -1.32 -5.67 -2.80
C SER A 11 -0.19 -6.68 -2.64
N GLN A 12 -0.35 -7.85 -3.24
CA GLN A 12 0.71 -8.85 -3.28
C GLN A 12 1.54 -8.77 -4.56
N ASN A 13 1.24 -7.81 -5.44
CA ASN A 13 1.98 -7.60 -6.67
C ASN A 13 3.33 -6.94 -6.34
N PRO A 14 4.48 -7.60 -6.60
CA PRO A 14 5.79 -7.05 -6.25
C PRO A 14 6.13 -5.76 -7.01
N VAL A 15 5.59 -5.58 -8.21
CA VAL A 15 5.81 -4.35 -8.99
C VAL A 15 5.20 -3.15 -8.26
N LYS A 16 3.98 -3.31 -7.73
CA LYS A 16 3.29 -2.25 -6.97
C LYS A 16 4.01 -1.97 -5.65
N ALA A 17 4.43 -3.01 -4.95
CA ALA A 17 5.17 -2.84 -3.69
C ALA A 17 6.51 -2.11 -3.93
N ASN A 18 7.23 -2.46 -4.99
CA ASN A 18 8.48 -1.80 -5.33
C ASN A 18 8.28 -0.34 -5.73
N ALA A 19 7.18 -0.03 -6.42
CA ALA A 19 6.85 1.35 -6.78
C ALA A 19 6.61 2.21 -5.54
N ILE A 20 5.91 1.69 -4.55
CA ILE A 20 5.68 2.37 -3.27
C ILE A 20 6.99 2.57 -2.53
N ARG A 21 7.83 1.54 -2.46
CA ARG A 21 9.16 1.65 -1.82
C ARG A 21 9.99 2.73 -2.47
N SER A 22 10.07 2.75 -3.81
CA SER A 22 10.85 3.75 -4.54
C SER A 22 10.37 5.17 -4.26
N ALA A 23 9.05 5.38 -4.23
CA ALA A 23 8.48 6.68 -3.93
C ALA A 23 8.88 7.17 -2.53
N PHE A 24 8.78 6.30 -1.53
CA PHE A 24 9.18 6.65 -0.17
C PHE A 24 10.69 6.87 -0.04
N GLU A 25 11.51 6.10 -0.74
CA GLU A 25 12.96 6.29 -0.74
C GLU A 25 13.36 7.65 -1.31
N GLN A 26 12.65 8.11 -2.34
CA GLN A 26 12.89 9.43 -2.92
C GLN A 26 12.47 10.57 -2.00
N MET A 27 11.36 10.41 -1.29
CA MET A 27 10.86 11.43 -0.38
C MET A 27 11.62 11.47 0.95
N PHE A 28 12.05 10.30 1.43
CA PHE A 28 12.67 10.16 2.75
C PHE A 28 13.93 9.30 2.66
N PRO A 29 15.00 9.82 2.03
CA PRO A 29 16.20 9.01 1.77
C PRO A 29 16.96 8.58 3.03
N SER A 30 16.69 9.22 4.17
CA SER A 30 17.33 8.85 5.43
C SER A 30 16.60 7.72 6.17
N TRP A 31 15.40 7.33 5.71
CA TRP A 31 14.65 6.26 6.36
C TRP A 31 15.09 4.90 5.85
N GLN A 32 15.13 3.94 6.77
CA GLN A 32 15.23 2.53 6.42
C GLN A 32 13.81 1.98 6.31
N LEU A 33 13.45 1.53 5.12
CA LEU A 33 12.08 1.11 4.83
C LEU A 33 11.90 -0.40 4.94
N GLU A 34 10.86 -0.82 5.64
CA GLU A 34 10.37 -2.19 5.63
C GLU A 34 9.01 -2.18 4.95
N VAL A 35 8.90 -2.89 3.82
CA VAL A 35 7.66 -2.97 3.07
C VAL A 35 7.04 -4.34 3.28
N GLU A 36 5.81 -4.35 3.79
CA GLU A 36 5.03 -5.57 3.98
C GLU A 36 3.85 -5.57 3.03
N THR A 37 3.63 -6.69 2.36
CA THR A 37 2.50 -6.84 1.45
C THR A 37 1.35 -7.56 2.15
N VAL A 38 0.13 -7.15 1.84
CA VAL A 38 -1.08 -7.71 2.44
C VAL A 38 -2.06 -8.07 1.32
N ALA A 39 -2.65 -9.24 1.41
CA ALA A 39 -3.75 -9.61 0.52
C ALA A 39 -5.00 -8.86 0.96
N ALA A 40 -5.27 -7.75 0.31
CA ALA A 40 -6.40 -6.89 0.66
C ALA A 40 -7.41 -6.86 -0.49
N PRO A 41 -8.64 -7.34 -0.28
CA PRO A 41 -9.66 -7.30 -1.32
C PRO A 41 -10.13 -5.88 -1.60
N SER A 42 -10.37 -5.57 -2.87
CA SER A 42 -10.84 -4.25 -3.26
C SER A 42 -12.36 -4.10 -3.15
N GLY A 43 -13.09 -5.21 -3.23
CA GLY A 43 -14.54 -5.19 -3.25
C GLY A 43 -15.17 -4.69 -4.54
N VAL A 44 -14.36 -4.51 -5.59
CA VAL A 44 -14.81 -4.09 -6.92
C VAL A 44 -14.31 -5.08 -7.97
N ALA A 45 -14.73 -4.92 -9.22
CA ALA A 45 -14.31 -5.79 -10.33
C ALA A 45 -12.79 -5.76 -10.50
N ASP A 46 -12.22 -6.85 -11.04
CA ASP A 46 -10.78 -6.95 -11.29
C ASP A 46 -10.27 -5.84 -12.21
N GLN A 47 -11.11 -5.42 -13.15
CA GLN A 47 -10.85 -4.27 -14.01
C GLN A 47 -11.90 -3.22 -13.75
N PRO A 48 -11.56 -2.15 -13.00
CA PRO A 48 -12.52 -1.07 -12.77
C PRO A 48 -12.98 -0.44 -14.07
N MET A 49 -14.29 -0.22 -14.17
CA MET A 49 -14.92 0.35 -15.36
C MET A 49 -15.06 1.88 -15.29
N SER A 50 -14.68 2.47 -14.16
CA SER A 50 -14.78 3.91 -13.94
C SER A 50 -13.76 4.37 -12.92
N ASP A 51 -13.50 5.68 -12.88
CA ASP A 51 -12.63 6.28 -11.88
C ASP A 51 -13.19 6.10 -10.47
N GLU A 52 -14.51 6.09 -10.33
CA GLU A 52 -15.18 5.86 -9.06
C GLU A 52 -14.92 4.46 -8.52
N GLU A 53 -14.97 3.44 -9.38
CA GLU A 53 -14.63 2.07 -8.97
C GLU A 53 -13.17 1.95 -8.59
N THR A 54 -12.27 2.60 -9.32
CA THR A 54 -10.84 2.62 -9.01
C THR A 54 -10.61 3.22 -7.63
N LEU A 55 -11.25 4.35 -7.34
CA LEU A 55 -11.13 5.01 -6.04
C LEU A 55 -11.70 4.15 -4.91
N THR A 56 -12.87 3.54 -5.15
CA THR A 56 -13.49 2.65 -4.16
C THR A 56 -12.61 1.45 -3.87
N GLY A 57 -12.04 0.84 -4.91
CA GLY A 57 -11.13 -0.29 -4.75
C GLY A 57 -9.91 0.08 -3.93
N ALA A 58 -9.29 1.21 -4.21
CA ALA A 58 -8.12 1.69 -3.46
C ALA A 58 -8.47 1.95 -1.99
N ARG A 59 -9.62 2.57 -1.72
CA ARG A 59 -10.08 2.81 -0.35
C ARG A 59 -10.35 1.52 0.40
N ASN A 60 -10.97 0.54 -0.25
CA ASN A 60 -11.25 -0.76 0.35
C ASN A 60 -9.95 -1.50 0.69
N ARG A 61 -8.97 -1.47 -0.21
CA ARG A 61 -7.66 -2.08 0.04
C ARG A 61 -6.93 -1.38 1.18
N LEU A 62 -7.00 -0.06 1.23
CA LEU A 62 -6.40 0.72 2.31
C LEU A 62 -7.01 0.34 3.67
N ALA A 63 -8.33 0.29 3.76
CA ALA A 63 -9.02 -0.07 5.01
C ALA A 63 -8.66 -1.48 5.46
N ALA A 64 -8.65 -2.45 4.53
CA ALA A 64 -8.30 -3.83 4.84
C ALA A 64 -6.82 -3.95 5.29
N THR A 65 -5.94 -3.18 4.65
CA THR A 65 -4.52 -3.17 4.98
C THR A 65 -4.29 -2.61 6.38
N ARG A 66 -4.95 -1.52 6.75
CA ARG A 66 -4.86 -0.96 8.09
C ARG A 66 -5.36 -1.93 9.16
N LYS A 67 -6.43 -2.65 8.86
CA LYS A 67 -6.99 -3.65 9.77
C LYS A 67 -6.04 -4.83 9.97
N ALA A 68 -5.35 -5.25 8.90
CA ALA A 68 -4.41 -6.37 8.94
C ALA A 68 -3.07 -6.00 9.60
N LYS A 69 -2.62 -4.74 9.43
CA LYS A 69 -1.32 -4.27 9.93
C LYS A 69 -1.48 -2.96 10.69
N PRO A 70 -2.15 -2.97 11.86
CA PRO A 70 -2.43 -1.73 12.59
C PRO A 70 -1.19 -1.03 13.16
N ASN A 71 -0.07 -1.75 13.26
CA ASN A 71 1.17 -1.20 13.82
C ASN A 71 2.13 -0.65 12.78
N ALA A 72 1.78 -0.69 11.49
CA ALA A 72 2.61 -0.08 10.46
C ALA A 72 2.62 1.44 10.60
N ASP A 73 3.68 2.08 10.12
CA ASP A 73 3.78 3.55 10.14
C ASP A 73 2.94 4.16 9.01
N TYR A 74 2.86 3.48 7.88
CA TYR A 74 2.09 3.92 6.72
C TYR A 74 1.34 2.77 6.07
N TRP A 75 0.24 3.10 5.41
CA TRP A 75 -0.57 2.12 4.68
C TRP A 75 -0.80 2.65 3.27
N ALA A 76 -0.75 1.77 2.27
CA ALA A 76 -1.03 2.12 0.89
C ALA A 76 -2.04 1.16 0.30
N GLY A 77 -3.11 1.69 -0.28
CA GLY A 77 -4.10 0.93 -1.03
C GLY A 77 -3.99 1.30 -2.50
N ILE A 78 -3.83 0.29 -3.36
CA ILE A 78 -3.64 0.48 -4.80
C ILE A 78 -4.64 -0.37 -5.56
N GLU A 79 -5.24 0.23 -6.60
CA GLU A 79 -6.10 -0.47 -7.55
C GLU A 79 -5.55 -0.37 -8.97
#